data_9d2bd97fb0aca401c9ddffa115d15fea
#
_entry.id   9d2bd97fb0aca401c9ddffa115d15fea
#
_cell.length_a   1.000
_cell.length_b   1.000
_cell.length_c   1.000
_cell.angle_alpha   90.00
_cell.angle_beta   90.00
_cell.angle_gamma   90.00
#
_symmetry.space_group_name_H-M   'P 1'
#
loop_
_entity.id
_entity.type
_entity.pdbx_description
1 polymer ?
#
loop_
_entity_poly.entity_id
_entity_poly.type
_entity_poly.pdbx_seq_one_letter_code
_entity_poly.pdbx_strand_id
1 'polypeptide(L)'
;IALNIAQEVGIERIVYLSVIHADRYLNVPHFAGKYGVERMIEQMGLNATILRPAYYISNDITIKDVVTGYGIYPMPIGDKGLAMVDTQDIAEVAALELIRREESSVPQPLNRINLVGPDTLTGQDVAEIWTQVLGTPITYPGDDTAGFEQNLRQFMPNWMAYDMRLMSERFLTEGMIPDAGDVERLTSLLGRPLRSYRDFADKLVSA
;
A
#
# COMPACT_ATOMS: atom_id res chain seq x y z
N ILE A 1 1.70 23.08 -5.84
CA ILE A 1 2.54 23.63 -6.94
C ILE A 1 2.43 22.72 -8.17
N ALA A 2 2.81 21.44 -8.12
CA ALA A 2 2.85 20.56 -9.30
C ALA A 2 1.51 20.49 -10.06
N LEU A 3 0.38 20.33 -9.37
CA LEU A 3 -0.96 20.28 -10.00
C LEU A 3 -1.33 21.59 -10.71
N ASN A 4 -0.98 22.74 -10.11
CA ASN A 4 -1.24 24.05 -10.74
C ASN A 4 -0.43 24.19 -12.05
N ILE A 5 0.86 23.81 -12.01
CA ILE A 5 1.70 23.84 -13.20
C ILE A 5 1.15 22.88 -14.27
N ALA A 6 0.77 21.65 -13.87
CA ALA A 6 0.17 20.69 -14.80
C ALA A 6 -1.05 21.27 -15.52
N GLN A 7 -1.93 21.94 -14.78
CA GLN A 7 -3.11 22.60 -15.35
C GLN A 7 -2.73 23.77 -16.26
N GLU A 8 -1.79 24.61 -15.82
CA GLU A 8 -1.33 25.78 -16.60
C GLU A 8 -0.70 25.40 -17.94
N VAL A 9 0.04 24.26 -17.99
CA VAL A 9 0.67 23.79 -19.23
C VAL A 9 -0.19 22.79 -20.01
N GLY A 10 -1.44 22.60 -19.61
CA GLY A 10 -2.41 21.78 -20.35
C GLY A 10 -2.22 20.28 -20.23
N ILE A 11 -1.65 19.78 -19.12
CA ILE A 11 -1.61 18.34 -18.84
C ILE A 11 -3.00 17.86 -18.43
N GLU A 12 -3.64 17.06 -19.28
CA GLU A 12 -5.02 16.57 -19.09
C GLU A 12 -5.09 15.11 -18.63
N ARG A 13 -3.97 14.39 -18.64
CA ARG A 13 -3.91 12.95 -18.31
C ARG A 13 -3.06 12.73 -17.08
N ILE A 14 -3.71 12.54 -15.95
CA ILE A 14 -3.05 12.44 -14.65
C ILE A 14 -3.37 11.07 -14.03
N VAL A 15 -2.33 10.38 -13.57
CA VAL A 15 -2.45 9.24 -12.65
C VAL A 15 -1.70 9.62 -11.37
N TYR A 16 -2.43 9.65 -10.26
CA TYR A 16 -1.92 10.04 -8.94
C TYR A 16 -1.88 8.85 -7.99
N LEU A 17 -0.72 8.61 -7.38
CA LEU A 17 -0.53 7.52 -6.40
C LEU A 17 -0.80 8.04 -4.99
N SER A 18 -1.97 7.70 -4.46
CA SER A 18 -2.45 8.00 -3.12
C SER A 18 -2.24 6.82 -2.15
N VAL A 19 -3.20 6.56 -1.28
CA VAL A 19 -3.25 5.42 -0.36
C VAL A 19 -4.71 5.01 -0.14
N ILE A 20 -4.97 3.73 0.15
CA ILE A 20 -6.31 3.25 0.48
C ILE A 20 -6.85 3.97 1.72
N HIS A 21 -8.14 4.30 1.70
CA HIS A 21 -8.82 4.97 2.81
C HIS A 21 -8.14 6.25 3.33
N ALA A 22 -7.48 7.01 2.43
CA ALA A 22 -6.77 8.26 2.78
C ALA A 22 -7.64 9.25 3.58
N ASP A 23 -8.94 9.26 3.33
CA ASP A 23 -9.94 10.07 4.02
C ASP A 23 -10.23 9.65 5.46
N ARG A 24 -9.90 8.41 5.84
CA ARG A 24 -10.15 7.85 7.19
C ARG A 24 -8.94 8.01 8.11
N TYR A 25 -7.72 8.05 7.58
CA TYR A 25 -6.46 8.04 8.35
C TYR A 25 -5.84 9.44 8.47
N LEU A 26 -6.66 10.46 8.73
CA LEU A 26 -6.22 11.85 8.76
C LEU A 26 -5.26 12.20 9.92
N ASN A 27 -5.18 11.35 10.93
CA ASN A 27 -4.20 11.47 12.01
C ASN A 27 -2.81 10.92 11.64
N VAL A 28 -2.67 10.27 10.49
CA VAL A 28 -1.39 9.79 9.96
C VAL A 28 -0.87 10.85 8.97
N PRO A 29 0.19 11.62 9.30
CA PRO A 29 0.57 12.81 8.54
C PRO A 29 0.80 12.56 7.04
N HIS A 30 1.50 11.48 6.67
CA HIS A 30 1.74 11.21 5.26
C HIS A 30 0.46 10.74 4.51
N PHE A 31 -0.52 10.13 5.18
CA PHE A 31 -1.82 9.80 4.57
C PHE A 31 -2.69 11.05 4.43
N ALA A 32 -2.70 11.91 5.45
CA ALA A 32 -3.39 13.20 5.38
C ALA A 32 -2.86 14.07 4.22
N GLY A 33 -1.54 14.05 3.99
CA GLY A 33 -0.92 14.70 2.84
C GLY A 33 -1.41 14.13 1.50
N LYS A 34 -1.55 12.81 1.39
CA LYS A 34 -2.11 12.14 0.20
C LYS A 34 -3.56 12.56 -0.03
N TYR A 35 -4.39 12.52 1.01
CA TYR A 35 -5.79 12.96 0.93
C TYR A 35 -5.92 14.44 0.54
N GLY A 36 -5.06 15.31 1.08
CA GLY A 36 -5.02 16.72 0.71
C GLY A 36 -4.83 16.91 -0.80
N VAL A 37 -3.95 16.12 -1.44
CA VAL A 37 -3.75 16.15 -2.89
C VAL A 37 -4.97 15.61 -3.64
N GLU A 38 -5.62 14.54 -3.17
CA GLU A 38 -6.88 14.05 -3.77
C GLU A 38 -7.95 15.14 -3.78
N ARG A 39 -8.11 15.86 -2.67
CA ARG A 39 -9.05 16.99 -2.56
C ARG A 39 -8.70 18.13 -3.52
N MET A 40 -7.42 18.43 -3.73
CA MET A 40 -6.98 19.41 -4.71
C MET A 40 -7.34 18.96 -6.14
N ILE A 41 -7.08 17.72 -6.52
CA ILE A 41 -7.44 17.15 -7.82
C ILE A 41 -8.94 17.32 -8.08
N GLU A 42 -9.78 17.01 -7.09
CA GLU A 42 -11.23 17.14 -7.14
C GLU A 42 -11.68 18.59 -7.32
N GLN A 43 -11.19 19.49 -6.43
CA GLN A 43 -11.58 20.91 -6.41
C GLN A 43 -11.14 21.66 -7.67
N MET A 44 -10.00 21.26 -8.26
CA MET A 44 -9.50 21.81 -9.52
C MET A 44 -10.23 21.22 -10.75
N GLY A 45 -11.09 20.22 -10.57
CA GLY A 45 -11.80 19.56 -11.67
C GLY A 45 -10.87 18.80 -12.62
N LEU A 46 -9.73 18.30 -12.14
CA LEU A 46 -8.76 17.63 -12.99
C LEU A 46 -9.22 16.23 -13.40
N ASN A 47 -9.03 15.91 -14.67
CA ASN A 47 -9.28 14.58 -15.23
C ASN A 47 -8.15 13.62 -14.80
N ALA A 48 -8.34 12.90 -13.72
CA ALA A 48 -7.31 12.08 -13.11
C ALA A 48 -7.81 10.66 -12.75
N THR A 49 -6.88 9.69 -12.70
CA THR A 49 -7.07 8.45 -11.95
C THR A 49 -6.29 8.54 -10.65
N ILE A 50 -6.95 8.36 -9.53
CA ILE A 50 -6.35 8.26 -8.20
C ILE A 50 -6.21 6.78 -7.87
N LEU A 51 -4.97 6.31 -7.79
CA LEU A 51 -4.62 4.96 -7.37
C LEU A 51 -4.42 4.96 -5.86
N ARG A 52 -5.15 4.11 -5.15
CA ARG A 52 -5.17 4.02 -3.68
C ARG A 52 -4.62 2.67 -3.22
N PRO A 53 -3.31 2.46 -3.23
CA PRO A 53 -2.73 1.22 -2.79
C PRO A 53 -2.87 1.01 -1.28
N ALA A 54 -3.03 -0.25 -0.89
CA ALA A 54 -2.84 -0.73 0.46
C ALA A 54 -1.34 -0.85 0.79
N TYR A 55 -0.98 -1.57 1.86
CA TYR A 55 0.41 -1.78 2.25
C TYR A 55 1.21 -2.47 1.13
N TYR A 56 2.40 -1.94 0.82
CA TYR A 56 3.26 -2.52 -0.20
C TYR A 56 4.00 -3.75 0.33
N ILE A 57 3.80 -4.89 -0.28
CA ILE A 57 4.52 -6.14 0.07
C ILE A 57 6.04 -5.90 0.05
N SER A 58 6.54 -5.11 -0.89
CA SER A 58 7.97 -4.81 -1.02
C SER A 58 8.59 -4.07 0.16
N ASN A 59 7.81 -3.45 1.07
CA ASN A 59 8.33 -2.86 2.29
C ASN A 59 9.02 -3.93 3.16
N ASP A 60 8.54 -5.16 3.10
CA ASP A 60 9.04 -6.28 3.90
C ASP A 60 10.40 -6.83 3.43
N ILE A 61 10.92 -6.34 2.29
CA ILE A 61 12.33 -6.59 1.90
C ILE A 61 13.27 -6.10 3.00
N THR A 62 12.95 -4.99 3.65
CA THR A 62 13.79 -4.37 4.68
C THR A 62 13.90 -5.18 5.97
N ILE A 63 12.97 -6.10 6.20
CA ILE A 63 12.94 -6.95 7.40
C ILE A 63 13.36 -8.40 7.12
N LYS A 64 13.76 -8.74 5.87
CA LYS A 64 14.18 -10.09 5.48
C LYS A 64 15.18 -10.68 6.50
N ASP A 65 16.22 -9.92 6.84
CA ASP A 65 17.28 -10.40 7.75
C ASP A 65 16.76 -10.65 9.18
N VAL A 66 15.78 -9.89 9.63
CA VAL A 66 15.12 -10.11 10.92
C VAL A 66 14.31 -11.40 10.89
N VAL A 67 13.53 -11.60 9.84
CA VAL A 67 12.71 -12.80 9.67
C VAL A 67 13.60 -14.05 9.57
N THR A 68 14.61 -14.03 8.70
CA THR A 68 15.48 -15.20 8.47
C THR A 68 16.48 -15.47 9.57
N GLY A 69 16.99 -14.42 10.23
CA GLY A 69 18.03 -14.53 11.25
C GLY A 69 17.52 -14.72 12.68
N TYR A 70 16.36 -14.14 13.01
CA TYR A 70 15.81 -14.18 14.36
C TYR A 70 14.49 -14.95 14.47
N GLY A 71 13.89 -15.39 13.35
CA GLY A 71 12.64 -16.14 13.37
C GLY A 71 11.42 -15.30 13.82
N ILE A 72 11.43 -14.00 13.54
CA ILE A 72 10.40 -13.06 14.01
C ILE A 72 9.91 -12.21 12.84
N TYR A 73 8.58 -12.08 12.69
CA TYR A 73 7.96 -11.06 11.85
C TYR A 73 7.67 -9.80 12.69
N PRO A 74 8.47 -8.71 12.58
CA PRO A 74 8.50 -7.64 13.58
C PRO A 74 7.49 -6.51 13.33
N MET A 75 6.69 -6.57 12.28
CA MET A 75 5.78 -5.47 11.89
C MET A 75 4.48 -5.53 12.71
N PRO A 76 4.13 -4.47 13.48
CA PRO A 76 2.90 -4.43 14.26
C PRO A 76 1.70 -4.09 13.35
N ILE A 77 1.16 -5.11 12.69
CA ILE A 77 0.06 -4.99 11.72
C ILE A 77 -1.29 -5.52 12.21
N GLY A 78 -1.30 -6.13 13.39
CA GLY A 78 -2.51 -6.51 14.11
C GLY A 78 -3.26 -7.71 13.56
N ASP A 79 -4.51 -7.79 14.00
CA ASP A 79 -5.47 -8.85 13.71
C ASP A 79 -6.62 -8.43 12.78
N LYS A 80 -6.68 -7.16 12.37
CA LYS A 80 -7.69 -6.67 11.42
C LYS A 80 -7.38 -7.08 9.99
N GLY A 81 -6.11 -7.16 9.66
CA GLY A 81 -5.59 -7.55 8.37
C GLY A 81 -5.29 -6.38 7.44
N LEU A 82 -4.31 -6.61 6.57
CA LEU A 82 -3.90 -5.70 5.51
C LEU A 82 -4.02 -6.42 4.15
N ALA A 83 -4.72 -5.84 3.20
CA ALA A 83 -4.80 -6.34 1.82
C ALA A 83 -3.53 -5.93 1.05
N MET A 84 -2.40 -6.51 1.43
CA MET A 84 -1.06 -6.14 0.95
C MET A 84 -0.91 -6.31 -0.56
N VAL A 85 -0.45 -5.27 -1.26
CA VAL A 85 -0.38 -5.22 -2.72
C VAL A 85 1.05 -5.30 -3.24
N ASP A 86 1.27 -6.05 -4.32
CA ASP A 86 2.55 -6.10 -5.03
C ASP A 86 2.76 -4.82 -5.86
N THR A 87 3.97 -4.25 -5.79
CA THR A 87 4.30 -3.01 -6.51
C THR A 87 4.31 -3.19 -8.04
N GLN A 88 4.48 -4.40 -8.55
CA GLN A 88 4.33 -4.68 -9.98
C GLN A 88 2.86 -4.58 -10.40
N ASP A 89 1.91 -5.03 -9.57
CA ASP A 89 0.48 -4.85 -9.86
C ASP A 89 0.11 -3.37 -9.85
N ILE A 90 0.66 -2.58 -8.92
CA ILE A 90 0.50 -1.12 -8.90
C ILE A 90 1.00 -0.51 -10.22
N ALA A 91 2.20 -0.89 -10.66
CA ALA A 91 2.82 -0.35 -11.87
C ALA A 91 2.04 -0.71 -13.13
N GLU A 92 1.58 -1.95 -13.24
CA GLU A 92 0.76 -2.40 -14.38
C GLU A 92 -0.57 -1.64 -14.45
N VAL A 93 -1.28 -1.47 -13.32
CA VAL A 93 -2.53 -0.68 -13.29
C VAL A 93 -2.26 0.78 -13.63
N ALA A 94 -1.17 1.37 -13.14
CA ALA A 94 -0.81 2.74 -13.47
C ALA A 94 -0.56 2.90 -14.98
N ALA A 95 0.16 1.97 -15.60
CA ALA A 95 0.41 1.96 -17.04
C ALA A 95 -0.89 1.81 -17.86
N LEU A 96 -1.76 0.87 -17.47
CA LEU A 96 -3.06 0.67 -18.12
C LEU A 96 -3.95 1.93 -18.05
N GLU A 97 -3.98 2.61 -16.90
CA GLU A 97 -4.75 3.84 -16.75
C GLU A 97 -4.18 5.01 -17.56
N LEU A 98 -2.85 5.12 -17.67
CA LEU A 98 -2.21 6.11 -18.56
C LEU A 98 -2.55 5.82 -20.03
N ILE A 99 -2.43 4.58 -20.49
CA ILE A 99 -2.79 4.16 -21.85
C ILE A 99 -4.28 4.43 -22.12
N ARG A 100 -5.17 4.00 -21.23
CA ARG A 100 -6.61 4.20 -21.36
C ARG A 100 -6.97 5.70 -21.52
N ARG A 101 -6.25 6.57 -20.77
CA ARG A 101 -6.46 8.02 -20.86
C ARG A 101 -5.87 8.61 -22.13
N GLU A 102 -4.77 8.06 -22.63
CA GLU A 102 -4.14 8.50 -23.88
C GLU A 102 -4.96 8.13 -25.12
N GLU A 103 -5.50 6.91 -25.15
CA GLU A 103 -6.33 6.42 -26.27
C GLU A 103 -7.72 7.05 -26.33
N SER A 104 -8.16 7.70 -25.25
CA SER A 104 -9.48 8.33 -25.23
C SER A 104 -9.50 9.64 -26.01
N SER A 105 -10.45 9.77 -26.94
CA SER A 105 -10.68 10.99 -27.70
C SER A 105 -11.29 12.14 -26.88
N VAL A 106 -11.78 11.84 -25.68
CA VAL A 106 -12.35 12.81 -24.73
C VAL A 106 -11.70 12.68 -23.36
N PRO A 107 -11.56 13.77 -22.59
CA PRO A 107 -11.04 13.71 -21.23
C PRO A 107 -11.84 12.73 -20.38
N GLN A 108 -11.16 11.78 -19.76
CA GLN A 108 -11.80 10.80 -18.90
C GLN A 108 -12.06 11.41 -17.51
N PRO A 109 -13.26 11.20 -16.92
CA PRO A 109 -13.59 11.78 -15.62
C PRO A 109 -12.66 11.26 -14.51
N LEU A 110 -12.72 11.94 -13.36
CA LEU A 110 -12.05 11.48 -12.14
C LEU A 110 -12.48 10.05 -11.80
N ASN A 111 -11.50 9.18 -11.63
CA ASN A 111 -11.67 7.79 -11.24
C ASN A 111 -10.83 7.47 -10.00
N ARG A 112 -11.29 6.56 -9.16
CA ARG A 112 -10.54 6.05 -8.00
C ARG A 112 -10.46 4.54 -8.10
N ILE A 113 -9.27 3.99 -7.88
CA ILE A 113 -9.01 2.55 -7.90
C ILE A 113 -8.24 2.20 -6.64
N ASN A 114 -8.85 1.42 -5.75
CA ASN A 114 -8.13 0.79 -4.67
C ASN A 114 -7.23 -0.31 -5.25
N LEU A 115 -5.97 -0.35 -4.82
CA LEU A 115 -5.00 -1.35 -5.24
C LEU A 115 -4.69 -2.24 -4.04
N VAL A 116 -5.15 -3.47 -4.11
CA VAL A 116 -5.12 -4.45 -3.02
C VAL A 116 -4.51 -5.76 -3.50
N GLY A 117 -4.02 -6.57 -2.58
CA GLY A 117 -3.64 -7.95 -2.87
C GLY A 117 -4.83 -8.90 -2.86
N PRO A 118 -4.61 -10.18 -3.18
CA PRO A 118 -5.66 -11.18 -3.21
C PRO A 118 -6.16 -11.55 -1.81
N ASP A 119 -5.31 -11.37 -0.79
CA ASP A 119 -5.57 -11.78 0.59
C ASP A 119 -5.50 -10.60 1.54
N THR A 120 -6.31 -10.64 2.60
CA THR A 120 -6.21 -9.72 3.74
C THR A 120 -5.49 -10.47 4.86
N LEU A 121 -4.24 -10.07 5.15
CA LEU A 121 -3.33 -10.82 6.02
C LEU A 121 -3.13 -10.11 7.36
N THR A 122 -3.25 -10.88 8.45
CA THR A 122 -2.86 -10.48 9.80
C THR A 122 -1.36 -10.69 10.03
N GLY A 123 -0.81 -10.18 11.14
CA GLY A 123 0.58 -10.45 11.51
C GLY A 123 0.87 -11.93 11.71
N GLN A 124 -0.12 -12.68 12.22
CA GLN A 124 -0.03 -14.13 12.39
C GLN A 124 -0.01 -14.85 11.03
N ASP A 125 -0.86 -14.44 10.08
CA ASP A 125 -0.91 -15.05 8.74
C ASP A 125 0.42 -14.85 8.00
N VAL A 126 1.01 -13.67 8.11
CA VAL A 126 2.32 -13.38 7.50
C VAL A 126 3.43 -14.23 8.13
N ALA A 127 3.46 -14.35 9.45
CA ALA A 127 4.41 -15.22 10.14
C ALA A 127 4.25 -16.70 9.73
N GLU A 128 3.02 -17.16 9.52
CA GLU A 128 2.75 -18.51 9.05
C GLU A 128 3.22 -18.71 7.59
N ILE A 129 2.99 -17.75 6.70
CA ILE A 129 3.52 -17.79 5.33
C ILE A 129 5.05 -17.93 5.37
N TRP A 130 5.75 -17.11 6.14
CA TRP A 130 7.21 -17.20 6.29
C TRP A 130 7.66 -18.54 6.88
N THR A 131 6.92 -19.09 7.87
CA THR A 131 7.19 -20.42 8.44
C THR A 131 7.15 -21.50 7.35
N GLN A 132 6.16 -21.45 6.47
CA GLN A 132 6.01 -22.42 5.39
C GLN A 132 7.09 -22.26 4.31
N VAL A 133 7.44 -21.03 3.97
CA VAL A 133 8.45 -20.72 2.94
C VAL A 133 9.86 -21.10 3.41
N LEU A 134 10.19 -20.81 4.67
CA LEU A 134 11.52 -21.08 5.22
C LEU A 134 11.68 -22.50 5.79
N GLY A 135 10.56 -23.21 6.05
CA GLY A 135 10.58 -24.50 6.73
C GLY A 135 11.02 -24.45 8.19
N THR A 136 11.07 -23.26 8.80
CA THR A 136 11.43 -23.01 10.19
C THR A 136 10.40 -22.12 10.86
N PRO A 137 10.07 -22.32 12.16
CA PRO A 137 9.05 -21.50 12.82
C PRO A 137 9.40 -20.01 12.83
N ILE A 138 8.48 -19.19 12.36
CA ILE A 138 8.53 -17.73 12.46
C ILE A 138 7.38 -17.29 13.39
N THR A 139 7.70 -16.43 14.33
CA THR A 139 6.74 -15.95 15.33
C THR A 139 6.33 -14.51 15.07
N TYR A 140 5.07 -14.20 15.33
CA TYR A 140 4.58 -12.83 15.41
C TYR A 140 4.61 -12.38 16.88
N PRO A 141 5.43 -11.38 17.25
CA PRO A 141 5.61 -10.99 18.65
C PRO A 141 4.47 -10.11 19.20
N GLY A 142 3.52 -9.72 18.35
CA GLY A 142 2.40 -8.84 18.71
C GLY A 142 2.62 -7.38 18.31
N ASP A 143 1.82 -6.51 18.92
CA ASP A 143 1.50 -5.17 18.42
C ASP A 143 2.09 -4.02 19.27
N ASP A 144 3.34 -4.16 19.73
CA ASP A 144 4.02 -3.09 20.48
C ASP A 144 4.42 -1.93 19.55
N THR A 145 3.48 -1.02 19.28
CA THR A 145 3.71 0.15 18.43
C THR A 145 4.69 1.15 19.05
N ALA A 146 4.79 1.21 20.38
CA ALA A 146 5.73 2.10 21.08
C ALA A 146 7.17 1.60 20.94
N GLY A 147 7.40 0.30 21.13
CA GLY A 147 8.68 -0.34 20.89
C GLY A 147 9.07 -0.27 19.41
N PHE A 148 8.12 -0.44 18.50
CA PHE A 148 8.33 -0.26 17.06
C PHE A 148 8.85 1.16 16.74
N GLU A 149 8.18 2.22 17.24
CA GLU A 149 8.65 3.60 17.09
C GLU A 149 10.07 3.78 17.65
N GLN A 150 10.35 3.26 18.86
CA GLN A 150 11.67 3.39 19.48
C GLN A 150 12.76 2.73 18.64
N ASN A 151 12.47 1.58 18.04
CA ASN A 151 13.41 0.89 17.14
C ASN A 151 13.64 1.70 15.85
N LEU A 152 12.59 2.21 15.24
CA LEU A 152 12.68 3.03 14.02
C LEU A 152 13.51 4.31 14.21
N ARG A 153 13.48 4.93 15.39
CA ARG A 153 14.28 6.12 15.72
C ARG A 153 15.80 5.92 15.60
N GLN A 154 16.25 4.67 15.55
CA GLN A 154 17.67 4.35 15.34
C GLN A 154 18.09 4.48 13.86
N PHE A 155 17.13 4.45 12.93
CA PHE A 155 17.37 4.40 11.48
C PHE A 155 16.76 5.56 10.70
N MET A 156 15.83 6.31 11.32
CA MET A 156 15.11 7.40 10.67
C MET A 156 14.85 8.58 11.60
N PRO A 157 14.52 9.78 11.07
CA PRO A 157 14.16 10.93 11.89
C PRO A 157 12.98 10.64 12.81
N ASN A 158 12.99 11.23 14.02
CA ASN A 158 11.94 11.02 15.03
C ASN A 158 10.52 11.28 14.54
N TRP A 159 10.33 12.31 13.71
CA TRP A 159 9.02 12.62 13.15
C TRP A 159 8.50 11.53 12.23
N MET A 160 9.38 10.88 11.47
CA MET A 160 9.01 9.78 10.58
C MET A 160 8.71 8.51 11.38
N ALA A 161 9.52 8.18 12.40
CA ALA A 161 9.25 7.06 13.29
C ALA A 161 7.90 7.20 14.00
N TYR A 162 7.57 8.42 14.44
CA TYR A 162 6.26 8.74 15.03
C TYR A 162 5.11 8.57 14.02
N ASP A 163 5.29 9.04 12.79
CA ASP A 163 4.30 8.87 11.71
C ASP A 163 4.05 7.39 11.42
N MET A 164 5.12 6.56 11.35
CA MET A 164 4.99 5.11 11.17
C MET A 164 4.25 4.43 12.34
N ARG A 165 4.47 4.89 13.58
CA ARG A 165 3.69 4.40 14.73
C ARG A 165 2.21 4.72 14.57
N LEU A 166 1.85 5.95 14.22
CA LEU A 166 0.45 6.34 13.99
C LEU A 166 -0.20 5.51 12.88
N MET A 167 0.55 5.21 11.81
CA MET A 167 0.09 4.31 10.76
C MET A 167 -0.19 2.90 11.31
N SER A 168 0.75 2.33 12.07
CA SER A 168 0.54 1.01 12.70
C SER A 168 -0.66 0.99 13.64
N GLU A 169 -0.86 2.02 14.46
CA GLU A 169 -2.05 2.13 15.33
C GLU A 169 -3.37 2.10 14.53
N ARG A 170 -3.37 2.66 13.30
CA ARG A 170 -4.54 2.54 12.41
C ARG A 170 -4.69 1.14 11.85
N PHE A 171 -3.59 0.43 11.57
CA PHE A 171 -3.65 -0.98 11.19
C PHE A 171 -4.29 -1.84 12.28
N LEU A 172 -3.95 -1.59 13.55
CA LEU A 172 -4.53 -2.32 14.69
C LEU A 172 -6.01 -2.04 14.89
N THR A 173 -6.47 -0.84 14.58
CA THR A 173 -7.87 -0.44 14.83
C THR A 173 -8.80 -0.71 13.66
N GLU A 174 -8.33 -0.50 12.44
CA GLU A 174 -9.17 -0.54 11.23
C GLU A 174 -8.65 -1.50 10.15
N GLY A 175 -7.33 -1.83 10.16
CA GLY A 175 -6.70 -2.56 9.07
C GLY A 175 -6.59 -1.75 7.78
N MET A 176 -6.23 -2.42 6.68
CA MET A 176 -6.36 -1.91 5.31
C MET A 176 -7.24 -2.90 4.52
N ILE A 177 -8.53 -2.86 4.79
CA ILE A 177 -9.52 -3.80 4.26
C ILE A 177 -9.98 -3.33 2.88
N PRO A 178 -10.03 -4.21 1.85
CA PRO A 178 -10.56 -3.85 0.55
C PRO A 178 -12.06 -3.54 0.63
N ASP A 179 -12.53 -2.65 -0.23
CA ASP A 179 -13.96 -2.51 -0.45
C ASP A 179 -14.48 -3.70 -1.27
N ALA A 180 -15.77 -3.98 -1.17
CA ALA A 180 -16.38 -5.10 -1.90
C ALA A 180 -16.16 -4.92 -3.42
N GLY A 181 -15.62 -5.95 -4.07
CA GLY A 181 -15.37 -5.97 -5.51
C GLY A 181 -14.01 -5.41 -5.95
N ASP A 182 -13.15 -4.92 -5.04
CA ASP A 182 -11.83 -4.40 -5.40
C ASP A 182 -10.94 -5.48 -6.02
N VAL A 183 -10.89 -6.68 -5.43
CA VAL A 183 -10.08 -7.80 -5.93
C VAL A 183 -10.54 -8.25 -7.31
N GLU A 184 -11.85 -8.40 -7.51
CA GLU A 184 -12.45 -8.78 -8.79
C GLU A 184 -12.19 -7.72 -9.87
N ARG A 185 -12.32 -6.44 -9.50
CA ARG A 185 -12.04 -5.32 -10.40
C ARG A 185 -10.58 -5.34 -10.87
N LEU A 186 -9.63 -5.51 -9.94
CA LEU A 186 -8.21 -5.55 -10.28
C LEU A 186 -7.85 -6.78 -11.10
N THR A 187 -8.37 -7.95 -10.74
CA THR A 187 -8.18 -9.20 -11.49
C THR A 187 -8.69 -9.05 -12.93
N SER A 188 -9.86 -8.43 -13.11
CA SER A 188 -10.41 -8.15 -14.43
C SER A 188 -9.57 -7.14 -15.21
N LEU A 189 -9.10 -6.07 -14.55
CA LEU A 189 -8.30 -5.02 -15.17
C LEU A 189 -6.94 -5.54 -15.65
N LEU A 190 -6.30 -6.39 -14.85
CA LEU A 190 -5.00 -6.99 -15.16
C LEU A 190 -5.11 -8.22 -16.08
N GLY A 191 -6.32 -8.83 -16.23
CA GLY A 191 -6.53 -10.03 -17.01
C GLY A 191 -5.86 -11.28 -16.43
N ARG A 192 -5.49 -11.27 -15.15
CA ARG A 192 -4.80 -12.36 -14.44
C ARG A 192 -5.05 -12.25 -12.92
N PRO A 193 -4.78 -13.33 -12.16
CA PRO A 193 -4.75 -13.25 -10.68
C PRO A 193 -3.76 -12.20 -10.18
N LEU A 194 -4.06 -11.60 -9.03
CA LEU A 194 -3.17 -10.67 -8.34
C LEU A 194 -1.97 -11.45 -7.76
N ARG A 195 -0.82 -10.79 -7.66
CA ARG A 195 0.37 -11.36 -7.01
C ARG A 195 0.15 -11.43 -5.51
N SER A 196 0.46 -12.59 -4.91
CA SER A 196 0.26 -12.84 -3.49
C SER A 196 1.51 -12.49 -2.66
N TYR A 197 1.31 -12.32 -1.34
CA TYR A 197 2.42 -12.20 -0.40
C TYR A 197 3.30 -13.45 -0.39
N ARG A 198 2.71 -14.64 -0.56
CA ARG A 198 3.44 -15.90 -0.68
C ARG A 198 4.39 -15.90 -1.87
N ASP A 199 3.92 -15.50 -3.05
CA ASP A 199 4.77 -15.42 -4.25
C ASP A 199 5.97 -14.49 -4.04
N PHE A 200 5.77 -13.40 -3.31
CA PHE A 200 6.83 -12.49 -2.92
C PHE A 200 7.83 -13.15 -1.97
N ALA A 201 7.36 -13.80 -0.91
CA ALA A 201 8.22 -14.47 0.08
C ALA A 201 9.05 -15.59 -0.57
N ASP A 202 8.44 -16.42 -1.41
CA ASP A 202 9.13 -17.48 -2.16
C ASP A 202 10.24 -16.92 -3.05
N LYS A 203 9.98 -15.85 -3.80
CA LYS A 203 10.98 -15.17 -4.63
C LYS A 203 12.13 -14.58 -3.80
N LEU A 204 11.79 -13.96 -2.66
CA LEU A 204 12.77 -13.28 -1.83
C LEU A 204 13.75 -14.25 -1.17
N VAL A 205 13.33 -15.49 -0.88
CA VAL A 205 14.18 -16.56 -0.34
C VAL A 205 15.03 -17.22 -1.42
N SER A 206 14.50 -17.29 -2.65
CA SER A 206 15.19 -17.93 -3.78
C SER A 206 16.26 -17.04 -4.43
N ALA A 207 16.29 -15.75 -4.11
CA ALA A 207 17.23 -14.76 -4.64
C ALA A 207 18.46 -14.60 -3.74
#